data_2dbf8eed844d42b71bd447956fba3a5c
#
_entry.id   2dbf8eed844d42b71bd447956fba3a5c
#
_cell.length_a   1.000
_cell.length_b   1.000
_cell.length_c   1.000
_cell.angle_alpha   90.00
_cell.angle_beta   90.00
_cell.angle_gamma   90.00
#
_symmetry.space_group_name_H-M   'P 1'
#
loop_
_entity.id
_entity.type
_entity.pdbx_description
1 polymer ?
#
loop_
_entity_poly.entity_id
_entity_poly.type
_entity_poly.pdbx_seq_one_letter_code
_entity_poly.pdbx_strand_id
1 'polypeptide(L)'
;GRIVAIGKGADFTPDRVLDATGLVVAPGLVDLAARLREPGQEHEGMLESELAAAAAGGVTSLVCPPDTDPVLDEPGLVEMLKFRARKLSRCRVFPLGALTRRLEGAALTEMAELTEAGCVGFSQADAAITDTLVLQRALQYAATFGYTVWLRPNDGWLGQGVAAQGAVATRLGLSGVPVVAETVALATIFELVRVTGARVHLCRLSSAAGVALLRAAKATGLPVTADVSINS
;
A
#
# COMPACT_ATOMS: atom_id res chain seq x y z
N GLY A 1 -3.23 23.02 -4.08
CA GLY A 1 -2.46 24.02 -4.75
C GLY A 1 -2.13 23.64 -6.19
N ARG A 2 -1.95 24.60 -7.06
CA ARG A 2 -1.53 24.40 -8.45
C ARG A 2 -0.39 25.38 -8.75
N ILE A 3 0.60 24.94 -9.54
CA ILE A 3 1.62 25.83 -10.10
C ILE A 3 0.91 26.74 -11.11
N VAL A 4 0.98 28.04 -10.90
CA VAL A 4 0.33 29.05 -11.74
C VAL A 4 1.30 29.58 -12.79
N ALA A 5 2.55 29.81 -12.41
CA ALA A 5 3.60 30.28 -13.31
C ALA A 5 4.97 29.79 -12.85
N ILE A 6 5.88 29.66 -13.82
CA ILE A 6 7.31 29.39 -13.60
C ILE A 6 8.06 30.40 -14.45
N GLY A 7 8.99 31.18 -13.88
CA GLY A 7 9.80 32.16 -14.60
C GLY A 7 10.14 33.42 -13.82
N LYS A 8 10.75 34.38 -14.47
CA LYS A 8 11.10 35.68 -13.89
C LYS A 8 9.91 36.64 -14.06
N GLY A 9 9.38 37.14 -12.94
CA GLY A 9 8.30 38.11 -12.90
C GLY A 9 6.90 37.48 -13.05
N ALA A 10 6.17 37.44 -11.96
CA ALA A 10 4.75 37.10 -11.96
C ALA A 10 3.96 38.40 -11.86
N ASP A 11 2.96 38.60 -12.74
CA ASP A 11 2.07 39.77 -12.73
C ASP A 11 1.01 39.69 -11.60
N PHE A 12 1.42 39.26 -10.41
CA PHE A 12 0.55 39.22 -9.25
C PHE A 12 1.31 39.53 -7.97
N THR A 13 0.60 40.07 -6.95
CA THR A 13 1.17 40.32 -5.63
C THR A 13 0.94 39.05 -4.79
N PRO A 14 2.00 38.37 -4.33
CA PRO A 14 1.85 37.16 -3.52
C PRO A 14 1.48 37.51 -2.07
N ASP A 15 0.61 36.72 -1.44
CA ASP A 15 0.31 36.82 -0.01
C ASP A 15 1.53 36.43 0.86
N ARG A 16 2.38 35.57 0.31
CA ARG A 16 3.59 35.07 1.00
C ARG A 16 4.69 34.77 0.01
N VAL A 17 5.90 35.21 0.33
CA VAL A 17 7.13 34.88 -0.38
C VAL A 17 7.98 33.96 0.46
N LEU A 18 8.45 32.87 -0.12
CA LEU A 18 9.41 31.95 0.49
C LEU A 18 10.73 32.05 -0.30
N ASP A 19 11.80 32.44 0.37
CA ASP A 19 13.14 32.42 -0.23
C ASP A 19 13.64 30.96 -0.23
N ALA A 20 13.84 30.42 -1.43
CA ALA A 20 14.37 29.08 -1.65
C ALA A 20 15.76 29.13 -2.33
N THR A 21 16.50 30.21 -2.16
CA THR A 21 17.86 30.37 -2.73
C THR A 21 18.76 29.23 -2.25
N GLY A 22 19.36 28.49 -3.19
CA GLY A 22 20.21 27.34 -2.91
C GLY A 22 19.44 26.03 -2.54
N LEU A 23 18.11 26.07 -2.55
CA LEU A 23 17.26 24.89 -2.28
C LEU A 23 16.65 24.34 -3.56
N VAL A 24 16.26 23.05 -3.52
CA VAL A 24 15.51 22.40 -4.58
C VAL A 24 14.04 22.36 -4.19
N VAL A 25 13.17 22.90 -5.04
CA VAL A 25 11.73 22.80 -4.88
C VAL A 25 11.24 21.56 -5.65
N ALA A 26 10.71 20.58 -4.94
CA ALA A 26 10.23 19.33 -5.50
C ALA A 26 8.78 19.05 -5.07
N PRO A 27 8.04 18.19 -5.78
CA PRO A 27 6.79 17.65 -5.27
C PRO A 27 7.00 16.97 -3.91
N GLY A 28 6.00 17.05 -3.03
CA GLY A 28 6.05 16.32 -1.76
C GLY A 28 6.10 14.80 -1.98
N LEU A 29 6.75 14.11 -1.07
CA LEU A 29 6.86 12.66 -1.12
C LEU A 29 5.49 11.99 -0.97
N VAL A 30 5.36 10.80 -1.54
CA VAL A 30 4.18 9.92 -1.42
C VAL A 30 4.61 8.64 -0.72
N ASP A 31 4.03 8.35 0.44
CA ASP A 31 4.23 7.09 1.13
C ASP A 31 3.10 6.12 0.74
N LEU A 32 3.46 4.97 0.19
CA LEU A 32 2.51 3.98 -0.32
C LEU A 32 2.02 2.99 0.75
N ALA A 33 2.54 3.01 1.98
CA ALA A 33 2.19 2.04 3.01
C ALA A 33 2.36 2.57 4.44
N ALA A 34 1.78 3.74 4.73
CA ALA A 34 1.85 4.35 6.06
C ALA A 34 0.78 3.77 6.99
N ARG A 35 1.20 3.06 8.03
CA ARG A 35 0.32 2.61 9.10
C ARG A 35 0.10 3.74 10.10
N LEU A 36 -1.09 4.33 10.08
CA LEU A 36 -1.44 5.48 10.91
C LEU A 36 -1.91 5.08 12.32
N ARG A 37 -1.92 3.78 12.63
CA ARG A 37 -2.21 3.19 13.95
C ARG A 37 -3.61 3.45 14.52
N GLU A 38 -4.36 4.34 13.93
CA GLU A 38 -5.70 4.71 14.34
C GLU A 38 -6.69 4.45 13.19
N PRO A 39 -7.83 3.79 13.47
CA PRO A 39 -8.31 3.35 14.79
C PRO A 39 -7.62 2.09 15.32
N GLY A 40 -7.66 1.91 16.65
CA GLY A 40 -7.44 0.66 17.38
C GLY A 40 -6.05 0.44 17.96
N GLN A 41 -5.04 1.13 17.46
CA GLN A 41 -3.66 1.03 17.94
C GLN A 41 -3.11 2.40 18.39
N GLU A 42 -3.95 3.22 18.99
CA GLU A 42 -3.62 4.59 19.42
C GLU A 42 -2.49 4.63 20.45
N HIS A 43 -2.26 3.52 21.16
CA HIS A 43 -1.15 3.36 22.09
C HIS A 43 0.22 3.28 21.41
N GLU A 44 0.26 2.92 20.13
CA GLU A 44 1.50 2.91 19.32
C GLU A 44 1.71 4.23 18.57
N GLY A 45 0.62 4.91 18.20
CA GLY A 45 0.66 6.17 17.49
C GLY A 45 -0.74 6.70 17.22
N MET A 46 -0.91 8.00 17.28
CA MET A 46 -2.18 8.67 16.95
C MET A 46 -2.12 9.26 15.54
N LEU A 47 -3.25 9.35 14.89
CA LEU A 47 -3.36 9.95 13.55
C LEU A 47 -2.71 11.34 13.48
N GLU A 48 -2.86 12.15 14.52
CA GLU A 48 -2.25 13.48 14.59
C GLU A 48 -0.72 13.43 14.61
N SER A 49 -0.13 12.58 15.45
CA SER A 49 1.33 12.44 15.56
C SER A 49 1.94 11.86 14.29
N GLU A 50 1.31 10.82 13.73
CA GLU A 50 1.78 10.17 12.50
C GLU A 50 1.74 11.12 11.30
N LEU A 51 0.64 11.88 11.14
CA LEU A 51 0.54 12.86 10.06
C LEU A 51 1.49 14.06 10.26
N ALA A 52 1.76 14.45 11.51
CA ALA A 52 2.74 15.50 11.80
C ALA A 52 4.16 15.03 11.48
N ALA A 53 4.52 13.79 11.86
CA ALA A 53 5.81 13.18 11.54
C ALA A 53 6.01 13.03 10.03
N ALA A 54 5.00 12.56 9.30
CA ALA A 54 5.03 12.47 7.85
C ALA A 54 5.27 13.83 7.18
N ALA A 55 4.53 14.85 7.62
CA ALA A 55 4.70 16.21 7.09
C ALA A 55 6.11 16.76 7.38
N ALA A 56 6.65 16.52 8.57
CA ALA A 56 8.02 16.90 8.92
C ALA A 56 9.07 16.20 8.06
N GLY A 57 8.80 14.95 7.63
CA GLY A 57 9.63 14.20 6.70
C GLY A 57 9.43 14.58 5.21
N GLY A 58 8.59 15.57 4.91
CA GLY A 58 8.31 16.00 3.53
C GLY A 58 7.29 15.16 2.78
N VAL A 59 6.61 14.23 3.46
CA VAL A 59 5.52 13.44 2.88
C VAL A 59 4.24 14.26 2.87
N THR A 60 3.59 14.35 1.72
CA THR A 60 2.35 15.12 1.54
C THR A 60 1.14 14.27 1.24
N SER A 61 1.36 13.01 0.88
CA SER A 61 0.32 12.05 0.55
C SER A 61 0.69 10.68 1.11
N LEU A 62 -0.26 10.02 1.76
CA LEU A 62 -0.09 8.75 2.44
C LEU A 62 -1.16 7.77 1.98
N VAL A 63 -0.77 6.57 1.64
CA VAL A 63 -1.69 5.45 1.46
C VAL A 63 -1.75 4.67 2.77
N CYS A 64 -2.96 4.54 3.34
CA CYS A 64 -3.18 3.82 4.59
C CYS A 64 -3.68 2.39 4.28
N PRO A 65 -2.92 1.35 4.61
CA PRO A 65 -3.37 -0.04 4.50
C PRO A 65 -4.58 -0.32 5.41
N PRO A 66 -5.37 -1.37 5.12
CA PRO A 66 -6.63 -1.63 5.81
C PRO A 66 -6.49 -2.33 7.16
N ASP A 67 -5.28 -2.67 7.59
CA ASP A 67 -4.97 -3.42 8.81
C ASP A 67 -5.02 -2.55 10.09
N THR A 68 -6.09 -1.77 10.21
CA THR A 68 -6.51 -1.07 11.43
C THR A 68 -7.37 -1.98 12.30
N ASP A 69 -7.75 -1.53 13.49
CA ASP A 69 -8.68 -2.24 14.38
C ASP A 69 -9.83 -1.31 14.81
N PRO A 70 -11.05 -1.50 14.28
CA PRO A 70 -11.43 -2.52 13.29
C PRO A 70 -10.80 -2.32 11.90
N VAL A 71 -10.71 -3.41 11.14
CA VAL A 71 -10.22 -3.45 9.75
C VAL A 71 -11.08 -2.53 8.86
N LEU A 72 -10.47 -1.85 7.87
CA LEU A 72 -11.20 -1.00 6.92
C LEU A 72 -11.95 -1.86 5.87
N ASP A 73 -12.95 -2.59 6.31
CA ASP A 73 -13.80 -3.47 5.49
C ASP A 73 -15.26 -3.00 5.40
N GLU A 74 -15.59 -1.86 6.04
CA GLU A 74 -16.91 -1.22 5.99
C GLU A 74 -16.79 0.27 5.64
N PRO A 75 -17.76 0.83 4.86
CA PRO A 75 -17.75 2.23 4.41
C PRO A 75 -17.61 3.26 5.54
N GLY A 76 -18.33 3.07 6.64
CA GLY A 76 -18.33 4.00 7.78
C GLY A 76 -16.95 4.19 8.41
N LEU A 77 -16.12 3.14 8.45
CA LEU A 77 -14.75 3.21 8.97
C LEU A 77 -13.84 4.02 8.05
N VAL A 78 -14.00 3.85 6.74
CA VAL A 78 -13.27 4.61 5.71
C VAL A 78 -13.61 6.10 5.80
N GLU A 79 -14.91 6.42 5.89
CA GLU A 79 -15.40 7.79 6.03
C GLU A 79 -14.89 8.46 7.30
N MET A 80 -14.91 7.75 8.42
CA MET A 80 -14.40 8.22 9.70
C MET A 80 -12.91 8.57 9.61
N LEU A 81 -12.08 7.67 9.09
CA LEU A 81 -10.65 7.90 8.93
C LEU A 81 -10.38 9.13 8.06
N LYS A 82 -11.07 9.24 6.91
CA LYS A 82 -10.93 10.38 6.00
C LYS A 82 -11.38 11.70 6.62
N PHE A 83 -12.46 11.68 7.37
CA PHE A 83 -12.97 12.87 8.07
C PHE A 83 -11.97 13.36 9.11
N ARG A 84 -11.43 12.46 9.95
CA ARG A 84 -10.43 12.79 10.97
C ARG A 84 -9.14 13.31 10.34
N ALA A 85 -8.61 12.63 9.33
CA ALA A 85 -7.41 13.06 8.63
C ALA A 85 -7.56 14.44 7.97
N ARG A 86 -8.72 14.73 7.36
CA ARG A 86 -9.02 16.05 6.79
C ARG A 86 -9.05 17.17 7.83
N LYS A 87 -9.59 16.91 9.03
CA LYS A 87 -9.59 17.91 10.12
C LYS A 87 -8.18 18.30 10.56
N LEU A 88 -7.25 17.37 10.56
CA LEU A 88 -5.85 17.62 10.94
C LEU A 88 -5.07 18.40 9.87
N SER A 89 -5.49 18.34 8.60
CA SER A 89 -4.97 19.13 7.47
C SER A 89 -3.44 19.12 7.32
N ARG A 90 -2.77 18.03 7.73
CA ARG A 90 -1.31 17.88 7.63
C ARG A 90 -0.88 17.26 6.30
N CYS A 91 -1.40 16.07 6.01
CA CYS A 91 -1.15 15.30 4.79
C CYS A 91 -2.48 14.81 4.21
N ARG A 92 -2.46 14.42 2.94
CA ARG A 92 -3.60 13.72 2.33
C ARG A 92 -3.52 12.24 2.65
N VAL A 93 -4.60 11.67 3.18
CA VAL A 93 -4.71 10.24 3.48
C VAL A 93 -5.62 9.58 2.46
N PHE A 94 -5.10 8.51 1.86
CA PHE A 94 -5.77 7.68 0.86
C PHE A 94 -5.92 6.26 1.42
N PRO A 95 -7.08 5.89 1.97
CA PRO A 95 -7.28 4.55 2.51
C PRO A 95 -7.36 3.50 1.42
N LEU A 96 -6.82 2.31 1.70
CA LEU A 96 -7.13 1.07 1.00
C LEU A 96 -8.24 0.35 1.75
N GLY A 97 -9.22 -0.18 1.02
CA GLY A 97 -10.20 -1.09 1.59
C GLY A 97 -9.61 -2.49 1.77
N ALA A 98 -10.08 -3.23 2.75
CA ALA A 98 -9.74 -4.64 2.86
C ALA A 98 -10.27 -5.43 1.67
N LEU A 99 -9.46 -6.33 1.13
CA LEU A 99 -9.86 -7.19 0.01
C LEU A 99 -10.85 -8.26 0.47
N THR A 100 -10.64 -8.79 1.67
CA THR A 100 -11.54 -9.75 2.32
C THR A 100 -11.97 -9.23 3.68
N ARG A 101 -13.16 -9.62 4.11
CA ARG A 101 -13.69 -9.25 5.43
C ARG A 101 -12.73 -9.66 6.52
N ARG A 102 -12.44 -8.75 7.44
CA ARG A 102 -11.49 -8.91 8.56
C ARG A 102 -10.09 -9.36 8.15
N LEU A 103 -9.76 -9.26 6.85
CA LEU A 103 -8.51 -9.78 6.28
C LEU A 103 -8.34 -11.31 6.47
N GLU A 104 -9.43 -12.07 6.63
CA GLU A 104 -9.41 -13.51 6.89
C GLU A 104 -9.15 -14.36 5.63
N GLY A 105 -9.18 -13.76 4.44
CA GLY A 105 -8.95 -14.49 3.18
C GLY A 105 -10.09 -15.41 2.75
N ALA A 106 -11.31 -15.26 3.32
CA ALA A 106 -12.44 -16.14 3.09
C ALA A 106 -13.58 -15.49 2.27
N ALA A 107 -14.10 -14.36 2.71
CA ALA A 107 -15.21 -13.66 2.07
C ALA A 107 -14.76 -12.28 1.56
N LEU A 108 -15.16 -11.90 0.34
CA LEU A 108 -14.85 -10.59 -0.22
C LEU A 108 -15.61 -9.48 0.50
N THR A 109 -15.04 -8.27 0.47
CA THR A 109 -15.72 -7.04 0.88
C THR A 109 -16.55 -6.48 -0.27
N GLU A 110 -17.42 -5.52 0.02
CA GLU A 110 -18.18 -4.76 -0.97
C GLU A 110 -17.31 -3.63 -1.55
N MET A 111 -16.42 -4.00 -2.51
CA MET A 111 -15.43 -3.06 -3.05
C MET A 111 -16.05 -1.81 -3.66
N ALA A 112 -17.25 -1.90 -4.25
CA ALA A 112 -17.93 -0.75 -4.83
C ALA A 112 -18.30 0.26 -3.75
N GLU A 113 -18.91 -0.16 -2.65
CA GLU A 113 -19.29 0.71 -1.52
C GLU A 113 -18.07 1.33 -0.84
N LEU A 114 -17.00 0.56 -0.65
CA LEU A 114 -15.74 1.05 -0.11
C LEU A 114 -15.08 2.09 -1.03
N THR A 115 -15.22 1.95 -2.36
CA THR A 115 -14.74 2.95 -3.32
C THR A 115 -15.56 4.23 -3.23
N GLU A 116 -16.89 4.15 -3.10
CA GLU A 116 -17.77 5.31 -2.88
C GLU A 116 -17.41 6.04 -1.59
N ALA A 117 -17.12 5.33 -0.50
CA ALA A 117 -16.61 5.90 0.76
C ALA A 117 -15.22 6.55 0.58
N GLY A 118 -14.49 6.20 -0.49
CA GLY A 118 -13.28 6.86 -0.92
C GLY A 118 -11.99 6.08 -0.75
N CYS A 119 -12.04 4.75 -0.76
CA CYS A 119 -10.88 3.91 -0.96
C CYS A 119 -10.30 4.11 -2.37
N VAL A 120 -8.97 4.08 -2.48
CA VAL A 120 -8.26 4.24 -3.76
C VAL A 120 -7.80 2.91 -4.36
N GLY A 121 -8.04 1.82 -3.67
CA GLY A 121 -7.72 0.45 -4.06
C GLY A 121 -8.01 -0.50 -2.89
N PHE A 122 -7.62 -1.75 -3.05
CA PHE A 122 -7.92 -2.82 -2.08
C PHE A 122 -6.66 -3.59 -1.74
N SER A 123 -6.53 -3.98 -0.48
CA SER A 123 -5.35 -4.69 0.00
C SER A 123 -5.72 -5.78 0.99
N GLN A 124 -4.87 -6.79 1.03
CA GLN A 124 -4.91 -7.80 2.08
C GLN A 124 -3.88 -7.52 3.19
N ALA A 125 -3.24 -6.36 3.16
CA ALA A 125 -2.15 -5.97 4.05
C ALA A 125 -1.05 -7.05 4.11
N ASP A 126 -0.71 -7.52 5.31
CA ASP A 126 0.28 -8.60 5.50
C ASP A 126 -0.35 -10.01 5.61
N ALA A 127 -1.69 -10.10 5.63
CA ALA A 127 -2.38 -11.38 5.67
C ALA A 127 -2.31 -12.09 4.30
N ALA A 128 -1.94 -13.35 4.29
CA ALA A 128 -1.91 -14.13 3.07
C ALA A 128 -3.30 -14.68 2.73
N ILE A 129 -3.69 -14.68 1.46
CA ILE A 129 -4.86 -15.43 0.98
C ILE A 129 -4.36 -16.79 0.51
N THR A 130 -4.69 -17.82 1.27
CA THR A 130 -4.29 -19.21 0.96
C THR A 130 -5.26 -19.89 -0.01
N ASP A 131 -6.52 -19.45 -0.05
CA ASP A 131 -7.50 -19.92 -1.03
C ASP A 131 -7.35 -19.16 -2.35
N THR A 132 -6.77 -19.82 -3.33
CA THR A 132 -6.56 -19.25 -4.68
C THR A 132 -7.86 -18.94 -5.41
N LEU A 133 -8.98 -19.62 -5.10
CA LEU A 133 -10.28 -19.30 -5.68
C LEU A 133 -10.81 -17.97 -5.15
N VAL A 134 -10.65 -17.71 -3.86
CA VAL A 134 -11.00 -16.40 -3.26
C VAL A 134 -10.17 -15.30 -3.89
N LEU A 135 -8.86 -15.49 -4.02
CA LEU A 135 -7.98 -14.52 -4.67
C LEU A 135 -8.38 -14.28 -6.12
N GLN A 136 -8.67 -15.33 -6.89
CA GLN A 136 -9.11 -15.21 -8.28
C GLN A 136 -10.40 -14.37 -8.38
N ARG A 137 -11.40 -14.66 -7.54
CA ARG A 137 -12.67 -13.91 -7.52
C ARG A 137 -12.47 -12.45 -7.13
N ALA A 138 -11.61 -12.18 -6.16
CA ALA A 138 -11.24 -10.82 -5.78
C ALA A 138 -10.64 -10.04 -6.96
N LEU A 139 -9.71 -10.66 -7.69
CA LEU A 139 -9.09 -10.07 -8.86
C LEU A 139 -10.09 -9.87 -10.01
N GLN A 140 -11.02 -10.81 -10.24
CA GLN A 140 -12.11 -10.65 -11.22
C GLN A 140 -13.02 -9.49 -10.87
N TYR A 141 -13.44 -9.37 -9.60
CA TYR A 141 -14.23 -8.24 -9.14
C TYR A 141 -13.49 -6.91 -9.37
N ALA A 142 -12.25 -6.84 -8.92
CA ALA A 142 -11.42 -5.65 -9.10
C ALA A 142 -11.24 -5.29 -10.59
N ALA A 143 -11.01 -6.27 -11.46
CA ALA A 143 -10.88 -6.06 -12.91
C ALA A 143 -12.16 -5.48 -13.52
N THR A 144 -13.34 -5.96 -13.11
CA THR A 144 -14.63 -5.50 -13.62
C THR A 144 -14.84 -4.00 -13.43
N PHE A 145 -14.40 -3.46 -12.29
CA PHE A 145 -14.54 -2.05 -11.95
C PHE A 145 -13.26 -1.22 -12.18
N GLY A 146 -12.20 -1.84 -12.66
CA GLY A 146 -10.91 -1.18 -12.87
C GLY A 146 -10.19 -0.79 -11.59
N TYR A 147 -10.44 -1.49 -10.48
CA TYR A 147 -9.74 -1.25 -9.21
C TYR A 147 -8.33 -1.83 -9.23
N THR A 148 -7.45 -1.28 -8.41
CA THR A 148 -6.10 -1.82 -8.20
C THR A 148 -6.07 -2.61 -6.90
N VAL A 149 -5.52 -3.82 -6.96
CA VAL A 149 -5.34 -4.68 -5.79
C VAL A 149 -3.88 -4.66 -5.35
N TRP A 150 -3.65 -4.43 -4.06
CA TRP A 150 -2.33 -4.32 -3.44
C TRP A 150 -2.06 -5.57 -2.63
N LEU A 151 -1.08 -6.36 -3.05
CA LEU A 151 -0.77 -7.65 -2.44
C LEU A 151 0.69 -7.70 -1.99
N ARG A 152 0.92 -8.13 -0.77
CA ARG A 152 2.24 -8.57 -0.36
C ARG A 152 2.45 -10.00 -0.86
N PRO A 153 3.43 -10.25 -1.74
CA PRO A 153 3.68 -11.59 -2.23
C PRO A 153 4.42 -12.42 -1.15
N ASN A 154 3.64 -13.10 -0.33
CA ASN A 154 4.16 -13.97 0.72
C ASN A 154 3.24 -15.19 0.83
N ASP A 155 3.79 -16.39 0.61
CA ASP A 155 3.05 -17.63 0.78
C ASP A 155 2.69 -17.84 2.26
N GLY A 156 1.42 -18.14 2.54
CA GLY A 156 0.91 -18.21 3.90
C GLY A 156 1.51 -19.31 4.77
N TRP A 157 2.07 -20.34 4.16
CA TRP A 157 2.71 -21.47 4.86
C TRP A 157 4.23 -21.32 4.91
N LEU A 158 4.85 -21.01 3.78
CA LEU A 158 6.30 -20.83 3.67
C LEU A 158 6.79 -19.53 4.32
N GLY A 159 5.93 -18.53 4.42
CA GLY A 159 6.25 -17.20 4.93
C GLY A 159 6.17 -17.05 6.46
N GLN A 160 5.95 -18.14 7.20
CA GLN A 160 5.82 -18.13 8.66
C GLN A 160 7.20 -18.11 9.34
N GLY A 161 7.86 -16.97 9.31
CA GLY A 161 9.14 -16.77 9.97
C GLY A 161 9.28 -15.32 10.44
N VAL A 162 10.31 -15.06 11.24
CA VAL A 162 10.57 -13.75 11.85
C VAL A 162 11.76 -13.00 11.24
N ALA A 163 12.53 -13.67 10.38
CA ALA A 163 13.71 -13.10 9.74
C ALA A 163 13.91 -13.71 8.33
N ALA A 164 14.66 -13.05 7.48
CA ALA A 164 15.09 -13.66 6.22
C ALA A 164 15.93 -14.92 6.49
N GLN A 165 15.66 -16.01 5.79
CA GLN A 165 16.44 -17.25 5.90
C GLN A 165 17.90 -17.01 5.49
N GLY A 166 18.84 -17.42 6.36
CA GLY A 166 20.26 -17.26 6.10
C GLY A 166 21.13 -17.55 7.33
N ALA A 167 22.43 -17.40 7.17
CA ALA A 167 23.41 -17.69 8.22
C ALA A 167 23.17 -16.89 9.52
N VAL A 168 22.67 -15.65 9.40
CA VAL A 168 22.38 -14.79 10.58
C VAL A 168 21.18 -15.35 11.34
N ALA A 169 20.07 -15.67 10.67
CA ALA A 169 18.89 -16.25 11.30
C ALA A 169 19.22 -17.58 11.98
N THR A 170 19.96 -18.45 11.29
CA THR A 170 20.42 -19.74 11.86
C THR A 170 21.26 -19.54 13.12
N ARG A 171 22.23 -18.61 13.08
CA ARG A 171 23.11 -18.32 14.23
C ARG A 171 22.34 -17.79 15.44
N LEU A 172 21.27 -17.02 15.20
CA LEU A 172 20.42 -16.42 16.24
C LEU A 172 19.27 -17.35 16.67
N GLY A 173 19.14 -18.54 16.08
CA GLY A 173 18.03 -19.47 16.36
C GLY A 173 16.66 -18.96 15.95
N LEU A 174 16.61 -18.07 14.94
CA LEU A 174 15.36 -17.49 14.44
C LEU A 174 14.77 -18.34 13.32
N SER A 175 13.44 -18.46 13.30
CA SER A 175 12.73 -19.06 12.18
C SER A 175 12.88 -18.18 10.92
N GLY A 176 13.41 -18.77 9.85
CA GLY A 176 13.71 -18.06 8.60
C GLY A 176 12.56 -18.13 7.60
N VAL A 177 12.29 -17.01 6.92
CA VAL A 177 11.42 -16.94 5.75
C VAL A 177 12.29 -17.19 4.51
N PRO A 178 12.08 -18.29 3.77
CA PRO A 178 12.86 -18.58 2.56
C PRO A 178 12.42 -17.70 1.39
N VAL A 179 13.33 -17.42 0.47
CA VAL A 179 13.03 -16.67 -0.77
C VAL A 179 11.87 -17.29 -1.56
N VAL A 180 11.72 -18.62 -1.49
CA VAL A 180 10.64 -19.33 -2.17
C VAL A 180 9.24 -18.91 -1.69
N ALA A 181 9.10 -18.41 -0.47
CA ALA A 181 7.82 -17.86 0.02
C ALA A 181 7.33 -16.67 -0.85
N GLU A 182 8.25 -15.81 -1.27
CA GLU A 182 7.94 -14.69 -2.17
C GLU A 182 7.72 -15.17 -3.61
N THR A 183 8.59 -16.04 -4.12
CA THR A 183 8.51 -16.44 -5.54
C THR A 183 7.33 -17.34 -5.86
N VAL A 184 6.89 -18.22 -4.96
CA VAL A 184 5.66 -19.02 -5.11
C VAL A 184 4.42 -18.12 -5.12
N ALA A 185 4.35 -17.17 -4.18
CA ALA A 185 3.25 -16.21 -4.14
C ALA A 185 3.19 -15.35 -5.42
N LEU A 186 4.35 -14.86 -5.90
CA LEU A 186 4.44 -14.11 -7.16
C LEU A 186 3.97 -14.93 -8.35
N ALA A 187 4.40 -16.19 -8.46
CA ALA A 187 3.98 -17.07 -9.54
C ALA A 187 2.46 -17.26 -9.55
N THR A 188 1.86 -17.51 -8.39
CA THR A 188 0.41 -17.64 -8.25
C THR A 188 -0.31 -16.34 -8.65
N ILE A 189 0.14 -15.18 -8.15
CA ILE A 189 -0.45 -13.89 -8.48
C ILE A 189 -0.36 -13.61 -9.99
N PHE A 190 0.80 -13.86 -10.62
CA PHE A 190 0.96 -13.60 -12.06
C PHE A 190 0.07 -14.48 -12.93
N GLU A 191 -0.10 -15.76 -12.57
CA GLU A 191 -1.05 -16.63 -13.29
C GLU A 191 -2.49 -16.11 -13.17
N LEU A 192 -2.91 -15.70 -11.97
CA LEU A 192 -4.24 -15.15 -11.78
C LEU A 192 -4.43 -13.79 -12.46
N VAL A 193 -3.41 -12.93 -12.47
CA VAL A 193 -3.43 -11.66 -13.21
C VAL A 193 -3.54 -11.90 -14.72
N ARG A 194 -2.85 -12.92 -15.24
CA ARG A 194 -2.89 -13.27 -16.67
C ARG A 194 -4.30 -13.64 -17.14
N VAL A 195 -5.05 -14.37 -16.32
CA VAL A 195 -6.42 -14.79 -16.66
C VAL A 195 -7.50 -13.77 -16.33
N THR A 196 -7.26 -12.86 -15.37
CA THR A 196 -8.25 -11.87 -14.95
C THR A 196 -8.05 -10.49 -15.56
N GLY A 197 -6.83 -10.16 -15.97
CA GLY A 197 -6.46 -8.81 -16.43
C GLY A 197 -6.47 -7.75 -15.31
N ALA A 198 -6.56 -8.15 -14.04
CA ALA A 198 -6.60 -7.23 -12.90
C ALA A 198 -5.31 -6.44 -12.75
N ARG A 199 -5.41 -5.17 -12.37
CA ARG A 199 -4.26 -4.35 -12.01
C ARG A 199 -3.80 -4.70 -10.59
N VAL A 200 -2.54 -5.11 -10.45
CA VAL A 200 -1.97 -5.50 -9.16
C VAL A 200 -0.73 -4.69 -8.84
N HIS A 201 -0.67 -4.17 -7.62
CA HIS A 201 0.52 -3.59 -7.03
C HIS A 201 1.11 -4.56 -6.02
N LEU A 202 2.38 -4.93 -6.21
CA LEU A 202 3.11 -5.88 -5.37
C LEU A 202 3.88 -5.12 -4.30
N CYS A 203 3.46 -5.27 -3.05
CA CYS A 203 4.02 -4.52 -1.94
C CYS A 203 5.28 -5.16 -1.39
N ARG A 204 6.31 -4.34 -1.19
CA ARG A 204 7.53 -4.68 -0.44
C ARG A 204 8.24 -5.94 -0.94
N LEU A 205 8.55 -5.98 -2.24
CA LEU A 205 9.44 -7.01 -2.78
C LEU A 205 10.78 -6.98 -2.04
N SER A 206 11.30 -8.15 -1.72
CA SER A 206 12.48 -8.28 -0.86
C SER A 206 13.60 -9.13 -1.47
N SER A 207 13.33 -9.90 -2.54
CA SER A 207 14.33 -10.80 -3.12
C SER A 207 14.71 -10.45 -4.56
N ALA A 208 15.97 -10.69 -4.90
CA ALA A 208 16.45 -10.55 -6.28
C ALA A 208 15.69 -11.50 -7.25
N ALA A 209 15.30 -12.70 -6.77
CA ALA A 209 14.49 -13.64 -7.55
C ALA A 209 13.09 -13.08 -7.82
N GLY A 210 12.45 -12.45 -6.83
CA GLY A 210 11.16 -11.77 -6.99
C GLY A 210 11.24 -10.63 -8.00
N VAL A 211 12.28 -9.81 -7.95
CA VAL A 211 12.53 -8.74 -8.93
C VAL A 211 12.72 -9.30 -10.35
N ALA A 212 13.42 -10.43 -10.50
CA ALA A 212 13.59 -11.08 -11.80
C ALA A 212 12.24 -11.57 -12.37
N LEU A 213 11.40 -12.20 -11.54
CA LEU A 213 10.05 -12.62 -11.92
C LEU A 213 9.17 -11.42 -12.31
N LEU A 214 9.22 -10.32 -11.54
CA LEU A 214 8.48 -9.10 -11.87
C LEU A 214 8.92 -8.52 -13.22
N ARG A 215 10.22 -8.46 -13.51
CA ARG A 215 10.73 -7.99 -14.80
C ARG A 215 10.20 -8.83 -15.97
N ALA A 216 10.21 -10.15 -15.81
CA ALA A 216 9.66 -11.06 -16.82
C ALA A 216 8.15 -10.84 -17.01
N ALA A 217 7.38 -10.69 -15.92
CA ALA A 217 5.95 -10.43 -15.98
C ALA A 217 5.63 -9.10 -16.69
N LYS A 218 6.38 -8.03 -16.39
CA LYS A 218 6.24 -6.73 -17.06
C LYS A 218 6.60 -6.80 -18.54
N ALA A 219 7.63 -7.56 -18.91
CA ALA A 219 8.03 -7.74 -20.30
C ALA A 219 6.95 -8.46 -21.15
N THR A 220 6.10 -9.28 -20.52
CA THR A 220 4.93 -9.91 -21.17
C THR A 220 3.66 -9.04 -21.13
N GLY A 221 3.75 -7.80 -20.64
CA GLY A 221 2.63 -6.85 -20.63
C GLY A 221 1.65 -7.03 -19.48
N LEU A 222 1.96 -7.80 -18.43
CA LEU A 222 1.06 -7.90 -17.27
C LEU A 222 0.91 -6.53 -16.58
N PRO A 223 -0.32 -6.14 -16.18
CA PRO A 223 -0.62 -4.86 -15.54
C PRO A 223 -0.20 -4.87 -14.06
N VAL A 224 1.11 -5.02 -13.81
CA VAL A 224 1.68 -5.11 -12.47
C VAL A 224 2.67 -3.98 -12.21
N THR A 225 2.63 -3.46 -10.98
CA THR A 225 3.61 -2.51 -10.42
C THR A 225 4.14 -3.06 -9.11
N ALA A 226 5.21 -2.51 -8.59
CA ALA A 226 5.74 -2.95 -7.29
C ALA A 226 6.47 -1.83 -6.58
N ASP A 227 6.61 -1.99 -5.27
CA ASP A 227 7.49 -1.21 -4.42
C ASP A 227 8.50 -2.10 -3.66
N VAL A 228 9.44 -1.45 -3.03
CA VAL A 228 10.37 -2.03 -2.06
C VAL A 228 10.31 -1.20 -0.78
N SER A 229 10.68 -1.80 0.35
CA SER A 229 10.78 -1.03 1.59
C SER A 229 11.90 0.00 1.49
N ILE A 230 11.72 1.17 2.10
CA ILE A 230 12.77 2.19 2.20
C ILE A 230 14.00 1.67 2.97
N ASN A 231 13.84 0.60 3.73
CA ASN A 231 14.89 -0.04 4.52
C ASN A 231 15.56 -1.22 3.78
N SER A 232 15.26 -1.43 2.50
CA SER A 232 15.81 -2.55 1.71
C SER A 232 17.06 -2.14 0.95
#